data_289ec813168d875611d2f9b857c93cdb
#
_entry.id   289ec813168d875611d2f9b857c93cdb
#
_cell.length_a   1.000
_cell.length_b   1.000
_cell.length_c   1.000
_cell.angle_alpha   90.00
_cell.angle_beta   90.00
_cell.angle_gamma   90.00
#
_symmetry.space_group_name_H-M   'P 1'
#
loop_
_entity.id
_entity.type
_entity.pdbx_description
1 polymer ?
#
loop_
_entity_poly.entity_id
_entity_poly.type
_entity_poly.pdbx_seq_one_letter_code
_entity_poly.pdbx_strand_id
1 'polypeptide(L)'
;MTSPSDSTPVPLGPILVTGGAGYVGSQAVRRLHQAGVPLAVLDNLSAGHRSAVPKAVPFFEGDLLDQNRLSEVCAQVQPRSILHFAALCYVGESVRDPAGYHLVNVEGTRHLLDAAQDVGVREFVFSSTCATYGVPHALPIDENHPQNPISPYGETKLKVEQMLAEREKDGGPRFACLRYFNAAGADPSGTHGEDHKPETHLIPLVLQVALGQLDKVMVFGSDHDTHDGTCVRDYVHIDDLADAHMRALALLQSGHDSLACNLGTGQGVSVREVIAMAREVTGHPIPSVDTQRREGDPAGLVSDARRAGSMLGWAPRRSDMRTLFGDAWRWHQQNPTGYSS
;
A
#
# COMPACT_ATOMS: atom_id res chain seq x y z
N MET A 1 29.90 5.70 -0.74
CA MET A 1 28.45 5.45 -0.47
C MET A 1 27.95 6.70 0.23
N THR A 2 27.16 7.51 -0.46
CA THR A 2 26.53 8.70 0.15
C THR A 2 25.45 8.21 1.12
N SER A 3 25.49 8.67 2.35
CA SER A 3 24.39 8.45 3.31
C SER A 3 23.07 8.90 2.70
N PRO A 4 21.96 8.16 2.89
CA PRO A 4 20.65 8.62 2.44
C PRO A 4 20.41 10.03 2.94
N SER A 5 19.98 10.95 2.06
CA SER A 5 19.67 12.31 2.50
C SER A 5 18.52 12.22 3.52
N ASP A 6 18.69 12.87 4.69
CA ASP A 6 17.70 12.82 5.77
C ASP A 6 16.34 13.47 5.40
N SER A 7 16.30 14.26 4.34
CA SER A 7 15.09 14.91 3.85
C SER A 7 14.46 14.14 2.67
N THR A 8 13.15 13.94 2.72
CA THR A 8 12.37 13.46 1.56
C THR A 8 12.39 14.54 0.47
N PRO A 9 12.80 14.23 -0.77
CA PRO A 9 12.68 15.19 -1.86
C PRO A 9 11.19 15.51 -2.10
N VAL A 10 10.90 16.79 -2.31
CA VAL A 10 9.52 17.27 -2.54
C VAL A 10 9.23 17.23 -4.03
N PRO A 11 8.26 16.43 -4.48
CA PRO A 11 7.89 16.37 -5.89
C PRO A 11 7.15 17.63 -6.34
N LEU A 12 7.13 17.85 -7.65
CA LEU A 12 6.41 18.97 -8.28
C LEU A 12 4.96 18.57 -8.56
N GLY A 13 4.03 19.50 -8.34
CA GLY A 13 2.61 19.33 -8.67
C GLY A 13 2.21 20.05 -9.97
N PRO A 14 0.92 19.99 -10.35
CA PRO A 14 -0.17 19.30 -9.64
C PRO A 14 -0.09 17.78 -9.72
N ILE A 15 -0.46 17.11 -8.64
CA ILE A 15 -0.51 15.65 -8.55
C ILE A 15 -1.96 15.20 -8.38
N LEU A 16 -2.41 14.24 -9.18
CA LEU A 16 -3.67 13.53 -8.91
C LEU A 16 -3.37 12.26 -8.12
N VAL A 17 -3.98 12.11 -6.95
CA VAL A 17 -3.89 10.92 -6.12
C VAL A 17 -5.20 10.16 -6.21
N THR A 18 -5.21 9.02 -6.90
CA THR A 18 -6.38 8.14 -6.96
C THR A 18 -6.33 7.12 -5.83
N GLY A 19 -7.47 6.84 -5.18
CA GLY A 19 -7.49 6.06 -3.95
C GLY A 19 -6.91 6.82 -2.75
N GLY A 20 -6.91 8.16 -2.83
CA GLY A 20 -6.33 9.02 -1.82
C GLY A 20 -7.14 9.16 -0.53
N ALA A 21 -8.32 8.53 -0.43
CA ALA A 21 -9.10 8.40 0.80
C ALA A 21 -8.89 7.04 1.50
N GLY A 22 -8.19 6.10 0.84
CA GLY A 22 -7.84 4.79 1.39
C GLY A 22 -6.65 4.87 2.37
N TYR A 23 -6.34 3.76 3.04
CA TYR A 23 -5.36 3.68 4.12
C TYR A 23 -3.96 4.21 3.74
N VAL A 24 -3.32 3.65 2.71
CA VAL A 24 -1.97 4.08 2.29
C VAL A 24 -2.02 5.39 1.52
N GLY A 25 -3.02 5.55 0.63
CA GLY A 25 -3.15 6.73 -0.23
C GLY A 25 -3.35 8.02 0.56
N SER A 26 -4.16 8.00 1.62
CA SER A 26 -4.40 9.19 2.44
C SER A 26 -3.18 9.61 3.26
N GLN A 27 -2.30 8.69 3.67
CA GLN A 27 -1.02 9.04 4.27
C GLN A 27 -0.11 9.77 3.26
N ALA A 28 -0.06 9.31 2.01
CA ALA A 28 0.67 10.01 0.95
C ALA A 28 0.09 11.41 0.67
N VAL A 29 -1.24 11.54 0.63
CA VAL A 29 -1.94 12.82 0.50
C VAL A 29 -1.57 13.78 1.63
N ARG A 30 -1.57 13.31 2.88
CA ARG A 30 -1.20 14.12 4.06
C ARG A 30 0.24 14.61 3.98
N ARG A 31 1.18 13.74 3.63
CA ARG A 31 2.61 14.08 3.46
C ARG A 31 2.83 15.11 2.36
N LEU A 32 2.21 14.92 1.19
CA LEU A 32 2.27 15.88 0.09
C LEU A 32 1.66 17.23 0.47
N HIS A 33 0.51 17.23 1.13
CA HIS A 33 -0.14 18.46 1.60
C HIS A 33 0.72 19.21 2.62
N GLN A 34 1.31 18.52 3.59
CA GLN A 34 2.24 19.10 4.57
C GLN A 34 3.49 19.69 3.92
N ALA A 35 3.96 19.08 2.82
CA ALA A 35 5.07 19.58 2.02
C ALA A 35 4.69 20.77 1.10
N GLY A 36 3.42 21.19 1.10
CA GLY A 36 2.94 22.31 0.26
C GLY A 36 2.81 21.98 -1.22
N VAL A 37 2.77 20.68 -1.60
CA VAL A 37 2.64 20.26 -2.99
C VAL A 37 1.20 20.44 -3.46
N PRO A 38 0.94 21.12 -4.59
CA PRO A 38 -0.38 21.15 -5.21
C PRO A 38 -0.83 19.75 -5.58
N LEU A 39 -1.98 19.32 -5.06
CA LEU A 39 -2.55 17.99 -5.33
C LEU A 39 -4.07 18.01 -5.29
N ALA A 40 -4.67 16.97 -5.88
CA ALA A 40 -6.09 16.67 -5.78
C ALA A 40 -6.27 15.15 -5.55
N VAL A 41 -7.39 14.76 -4.95
CA VAL A 41 -7.76 13.37 -4.70
C VAL A 41 -8.95 12.98 -5.56
N LEU A 42 -8.89 11.80 -6.17
CA LEU A 42 -10.02 11.08 -6.76
C LEU A 42 -10.23 9.77 -5.99
N ASP A 43 -11.44 9.55 -5.48
CA ASP A 43 -11.80 8.35 -4.73
C ASP A 43 -13.32 8.11 -4.82
N ASN A 44 -13.76 6.85 -4.89
CA ASN A 44 -15.18 6.50 -4.91
C ASN A 44 -15.75 6.20 -3.52
N LEU A 45 -14.92 6.28 -2.48
CA LEU A 45 -15.25 6.03 -1.08
C LEU A 45 -15.82 4.62 -0.80
N SER A 46 -15.55 3.65 -1.69
CA SER A 46 -16.01 2.25 -1.49
C SER A 46 -15.33 1.57 -0.30
N ALA A 47 -14.08 1.93 -0.02
CA ALA A 47 -13.30 1.44 1.12
C ALA A 47 -12.52 2.57 1.82
N GLY A 48 -12.48 3.75 1.22
CA GLY A 48 -11.82 4.94 1.75
C GLY A 48 -12.77 5.82 2.57
N HIS A 49 -12.19 6.74 3.34
CA HIS A 49 -12.93 7.66 4.20
C HIS A 49 -12.64 9.11 3.80
N ARG A 50 -13.69 9.90 3.48
CA ARG A 50 -13.52 11.33 3.15
C ARG A 50 -12.80 12.09 4.26
N SER A 51 -13.04 11.71 5.51
CA SER A 51 -12.41 12.31 6.71
C SER A 51 -10.91 12.02 6.84
N ALA A 52 -10.36 11.00 6.15
CA ALA A 52 -8.92 10.74 6.08
C ALA A 52 -8.17 11.79 5.25
N VAL A 53 -8.86 12.48 4.32
CA VAL A 53 -8.28 13.50 3.45
C VAL A 53 -8.39 14.88 4.09
N PRO A 54 -7.29 15.67 4.18
CA PRO A 54 -7.33 17.03 4.73
C PRO A 54 -8.37 17.90 4.01
N LYS A 55 -9.15 18.68 4.76
CA LYS A 55 -10.25 19.50 4.20
C LYS A 55 -9.80 20.50 3.14
N ALA A 56 -8.55 20.97 3.22
CA ALA A 56 -7.97 21.92 2.28
C ALA A 56 -7.56 21.27 0.93
N VAL A 57 -7.52 19.95 0.84
CA VAL A 57 -7.17 19.24 -0.40
C VAL A 57 -8.42 19.10 -1.28
N PRO A 58 -8.37 19.55 -2.54
CA PRO A 58 -9.43 19.30 -3.50
C PRO A 58 -9.75 17.82 -3.61
N PHE A 59 -11.03 17.49 -3.52
CA PHE A 59 -11.52 16.11 -3.52
C PHE A 59 -12.61 15.94 -4.59
N PHE A 60 -12.43 14.93 -5.41
CA PHE A 60 -13.36 14.53 -6.46
C PHE A 60 -13.87 13.13 -6.13
N GLU A 61 -15.16 13.01 -5.89
CA GLU A 61 -15.79 11.71 -5.82
C GLU A 61 -15.99 11.17 -7.23
N GLY A 62 -15.50 9.94 -7.47
CA GLY A 62 -15.58 9.33 -8.79
C GLY A 62 -14.96 7.94 -8.82
N ASP A 63 -15.44 7.11 -9.73
CA ASP A 63 -15.03 5.71 -9.93
C ASP A 63 -14.08 5.61 -11.14
N LEU A 64 -13.11 4.69 -11.06
CA LEU A 64 -12.19 4.40 -12.17
C LEU A 64 -12.91 3.83 -13.42
N LEU A 65 -14.10 3.28 -13.24
CA LEU A 65 -14.92 2.75 -14.34
C LEU A 65 -15.71 3.83 -15.06
N ASP A 66 -15.84 5.03 -14.49
CA ASP A 66 -16.50 6.18 -15.12
C ASP A 66 -15.48 7.00 -15.93
N GLN A 67 -15.32 6.65 -17.20
CA GLN A 67 -14.39 7.32 -18.13
C GLN A 67 -14.68 8.81 -18.29
N ASN A 68 -15.95 9.23 -18.30
CA ASN A 68 -16.32 10.63 -18.43
C ASN A 68 -15.86 11.41 -17.20
N ARG A 69 -16.09 10.84 -16.01
CA ARG A 69 -15.65 11.43 -14.75
C ARG A 69 -14.13 11.56 -14.68
N LEU A 70 -13.40 10.54 -15.10
CA LEU A 70 -11.93 10.58 -15.17
C LEU A 70 -11.45 11.71 -16.09
N SER A 71 -12.02 11.83 -17.29
CA SER A 71 -11.69 12.88 -18.23
C SER A 71 -11.98 14.28 -17.69
N GLU A 72 -13.15 14.49 -17.05
CA GLU A 72 -13.51 15.74 -16.37
C GLU A 72 -12.50 16.13 -15.29
N VAL A 73 -12.15 15.16 -14.39
CA VAL A 73 -11.21 15.42 -13.30
C VAL A 73 -9.82 15.70 -13.83
N CYS A 74 -9.32 14.93 -14.80
CA CYS A 74 -8.03 15.20 -15.44
C CYS A 74 -8.00 16.56 -16.13
N ALA A 75 -9.06 16.93 -16.84
CA ALA A 75 -9.16 18.25 -17.50
C ALA A 75 -9.19 19.39 -16.49
N GLN A 76 -9.84 19.21 -15.34
CA GLN A 76 -9.92 20.24 -14.30
C GLN A 76 -8.62 20.36 -13.49
N VAL A 77 -8.00 19.25 -13.13
CA VAL A 77 -6.78 19.23 -12.30
C VAL A 77 -5.52 19.52 -13.13
N GLN A 78 -5.51 19.13 -14.40
CA GLN A 78 -4.33 19.18 -15.28
C GLN A 78 -3.10 18.57 -14.59
N PRO A 79 -3.17 17.29 -14.11
CA PRO A 79 -2.11 16.73 -13.32
C PRO A 79 -0.85 16.54 -14.17
N ARG A 80 0.29 16.97 -13.63
CA ARG A 80 1.60 16.62 -14.16
C ARG A 80 1.89 15.14 -13.94
N SER A 81 1.50 14.62 -12.78
CA SER A 81 1.82 13.28 -12.32
C SER A 81 0.63 12.64 -11.61
N ILE A 82 0.60 11.31 -11.59
CA ILE A 82 -0.40 10.52 -10.86
C ILE A 82 0.28 9.62 -9.83
N LEU A 83 -0.26 9.59 -8.59
CA LEU A 83 -0.04 8.54 -7.62
C LEU A 83 -1.28 7.65 -7.58
N HIS A 84 -1.15 6.38 -7.95
CA HIS A 84 -2.27 5.48 -8.14
C HIS A 84 -2.34 4.41 -7.04
N PHE A 85 -3.25 4.63 -6.08
CA PHE A 85 -3.54 3.69 -4.98
C PHE A 85 -4.90 3.00 -5.16
N ALA A 86 -5.81 3.55 -5.96
CA ALA A 86 -7.16 3.03 -6.12
C ALA A 86 -7.14 1.61 -6.69
N ALA A 87 -7.63 0.65 -5.91
CA ALA A 87 -7.74 -0.75 -6.30
C ALA A 87 -8.55 -1.53 -5.26
N LEU A 88 -9.18 -2.63 -5.67
CA LEU A 88 -9.60 -3.69 -4.77
C LEU A 88 -8.35 -4.46 -4.30
N CYS A 89 -8.21 -4.74 -3.00
CA CYS A 89 -6.94 -5.23 -2.43
C CYS A 89 -7.05 -6.47 -1.53
N TYR A 90 -8.24 -7.05 -1.35
CA TYR A 90 -8.43 -8.22 -0.50
C TYR A 90 -8.17 -9.52 -1.28
N VAL A 91 -7.06 -10.20 -0.97
CA VAL A 91 -6.67 -11.45 -1.65
C VAL A 91 -7.78 -12.50 -1.60
N GLY A 92 -8.38 -12.74 -0.42
CA GLY A 92 -9.45 -13.73 -0.26
C GLY A 92 -10.73 -13.39 -1.01
N GLU A 93 -11.04 -12.10 -1.19
CA GLU A 93 -12.17 -11.64 -2.01
C GLU A 93 -11.89 -11.85 -3.50
N SER A 94 -10.66 -11.56 -3.96
CA SER A 94 -10.27 -11.72 -5.35
C SER A 94 -10.46 -13.15 -5.87
N VAL A 95 -10.32 -14.16 -5.00
CA VAL A 95 -10.58 -15.56 -5.35
C VAL A 95 -12.06 -15.81 -5.58
N ARG A 96 -12.95 -15.11 -4.89
CA ARG A 96 -14.40 -15.24 -5.03
C ARG A 96 -14.97 -14.43 -6.19
N ASP A 97 -14.34 -13.27 -6.47
CA ASP A 97 -14.74 -12.36 -7.57
C ASP A 97 -13.55 -11.92 -8.43
N PRO A 98 -12.91 -12.85 -9.18
CA PRO A 98 -11.77 -12.49 -10.02
C PRO A 98 -12.15 -11.53 -11.17
N ALA A 99 -13.38 -11.58 -11.66
CA ALA A 99 -13.85 -10.71 -12.72
C ALA A 99 -14.02 -9.26 -12.26
N GLY A 100 -14.59 -9.03 -11.08
CA GLY A 100 -14.70 -7.71 -10.46
C GLY A 100 -13.33 -7.11 -10.18
N TYR A 101 -12.39 -7.91 -9.69
CA TYR A 101 -11.00 -7.48 -9.49
C TYR A 101 -10.30 -7.08 -10.80
N HIS A 102 -10.50 -7.85 -11.87
CA HIS A 102 -9.98 -7.49 -13.19
C HIS A 102 -10.61 -6.20 -13.70
N LEU A 103 -11.92 -6.08 -13.61
CA LEU A 103 -12.66 -4.90 -14.07
C LEU A 103 -12.16 -3.63 -13.36
N VAL A 104 -12.12 -3.62 -12.03
CA VAL A 104 -11.73 -2.43 -11.27
C VAL A 104 -10.24 -2.16 -11.38
N ASN A 105 -9.38 -3.16 -11.15
CA ASN A 105 -7.94 -2.94 -11.04
C ASN A 105 -7.27 -2.78 -12.40
N VAL A 106 -7.69 -3.51 -13.44
CA VAL A 106 -7.05 -3.47 -14.75
C VAL A 106 -7.76 -2.50 -15.69
N GLU A 107 -9.07 -2.70 -15.92
CA GLU A 107 -9.81 -1.84 -16.85
C GLU A 107 -9.97 -0.43 -16.28
N GLY A 108 -10.24 -0.30 -14.97
CA GLY A 108 -10.26 1.01 -14.33
C GLY A 108 -8.93 1.77 -14.44
N THR A 109 -7.79 1.08 -14.26
CA THR A 109 -6.46 1.69 -14.47
C THR A 109 -6.23 2.05 -15.93
N ARG A 110 -6.71 1.24 -16.89
CA ARG A 110 -6.64 1.55 -18.32
C ARG A 110 -7.39 2.84 -18.64
N HIS A 111 -8.60 3.01 -18.12
CA HIS A 111 -9.38 4.24 -18.28
C HIS A 111 -8.66 5.46 -17.70
N LEU A 112 -8.03 5.30 -16.53
CA LEU A 112 -7.24 6.38 -15.93
C LEU A 112 -6.03 6.75 -16.80
N LEU A 113 -5.34 5.78 -17.37
CA LEU A 113 -4.20 6.02 -18.27
C LEU A 113 -4.62 6.70 -19.58
N ASP A 114 -5.80 6.34 -20.13
CA ASP A 114 -6.36 6.99 -21.30
C ASP A 114 -6.64 8.48 -21.00
N ALA A 115 -7.35 8.79 -19.91
CA ALA A 115 -7.62 10.16 -19.47
C ALA A 115 -6.34 10.94 -19.13
N ALA A 116 -5.33 10.27 -18.56
CA ALA A 116 -4.03 10.84 -18.25
C ALA A 116 -3.23 11.23 -19.51
N GLN A 117 -3.31 10.43 -20.56
CA GLN A 117 -2.68 10.69 -21.85
C GLN A 117 -3.25 11.94 -22.52
N ASP A 118 -4.57 12.13 -22.46
CA ASP A 118 -5.26 13.28 -23.06
C ASP A 118 -4.79 14.62 -22.49
N VAL A 119 -4.35 14.66 -21.23
CA VAL A 119 -3.85 15.87 -20.56
C VAL A 119 -2.33 15.92 -20.43
N GLY A 120 -1.61 14.92 -20.96
CA GLY A 120 -0.16 14.90 -21.03
C GLY A 120 0.52 14.62 -19.69
N VAL A 121 -0.01 13.73 -18.88
CA VAL A 121 0.65 13.21 -17.65
C VAL A 121 2.01 12.61 -18.01
N ARG A 122 3.03 12.97 -17.24
CA ARG A 122 4.42 12.58 -17.52
C ARG A 122 4.97 11.49 -16.62
N GLU A 123 4.48 11.41 -15.40
CA GLU A 123 4.95 10.45 -14.40
C GLU A 123 3.77 9.75 -13.72
N PHE A 124 3.92 8.44 -13.52
CA PHE A 124 2.91 7.58 -12.90
C PHE A 124 3.55 6.69 -11.85
N VAL A 125 3.20 6.85 -10.59
CA VAL A 125 3.67 5.97 -9.51
C VAL A 125 2.53 5.01 -9.13
N PHE A 126 2.80 3.74 -9.30
CA PHE A 126 1.83 2.67 -9.06
C PHE A 126 2.08 1.96 -7.74
N SER A 127 1.07 1.92 -6.93
CA SER A 127 0.99 1.13 -5.70
C SER A 127 0.82 -0.35 -6.06
N SER A 128 1.95 -1.06 -6.26
CA SER A 128 2.00 -2.49 -6.55
C SER A 128 2.16 -3.33 -5.28
N THR A 129 2.43 -4.62 -5.40
CA THR A 129 2.41 -5.57 -4.29
C THR A 129 3.43 -6.70 -4.48
N CYS A 130 3.92 -7.28 -3.37
CA CYS A 130 4.67 -8.53 -3.38
C CYS A 130 3.84 -9.74 -3.85
N ALA A 131 2.51 -9.65 -3.87
CA ALA A 131 1.64 -10.72 -4.35
C ALA A 131 1.87 -11.06 -5.84
N THR A 132 2.52 -10.18 -6.60
CA THR A 132 2.95 -10.46 -7.98
C THR A 132 3.97 -11.58 -8.07
N TYR A 133 4.74 -11.86 -7.02
CA TYR A 133 5.77 -12.91 -7.00
C TYR A 133 5.20 -14.32 -6.80
N GLY A 134 4.04 -14.44 -6.11
CA GLY A 134 3.47 -15.72 -5.74
C GLY A 134 4.26 -16.43 -4.64
N VAL A 135 4.49 -17.74 -4.78
CA VAL A 135 5.30 -18.53 -3.84
C VAL A 135 6.79 -18.31 -4.14
N PRO A 136 7.56 -17.72 -3.22
CA PRO A 136 8.95 -17.43 -3.48
C PRO A 136 9.82 -18.70 -3.48
N HIS A 137 10.80 -18.75 -4.38
CA HIS A 137 11.80 -19.82 -4.44
C HIS A 137 12.95 -19.60 -3.42
N ALA A 138 13.16 -18.36 -3.01
CA ALA A 138 14.19 -17.95 -2.06
C ALA A 138 13.75 -16.68 -1.30
N LEU A 139 14.28 -16.51 -0.10
CA LEU A 139 14.11 -15.33 0.73
C LEU A 139 15.48 -14.72 1.06
N PRO A 140 15.60 -13.40 1.16
CA PRO A 140 14.58 -12.39 0.82
C PRO A 140 14.33 -12.28 -0.68
N ILE A 141 13.14 -11.78 -1.07
CA ILE A 141 12.70 -11.61 -2.46
C ILE A 141 13.26 -10.32 -3.03
N ASP A 142 14.08 -10.40 -4.10
CA ASP A 142 14.51 -9.23 -4.86
C ASP A 142 13.63 -9.00 -6.10
N GLU A 143 13.83 -7.90 -6.82
CA GLU A 143 13.03 -7.55 -7.99
C GLU A 143 13.33 -8.39 -9.23
N ASN A 144 14.38 -9.21 -9.22
CA ASN A 144 14.69 -10.17 -10.29
C ASN A 144 13.99 -11.51 -10.09
N HIS A 145 13.36 -11.71 -8.91
CA HIS A 145 12.57 -12.90 -8.66
C HIS A 145 11.42 -13.00 -9.69
N PRO A 146 11.16 -14.20 -10.26
CA PRO A 146 10.06 -14.38 -11.20
C PRO A 146 8.72 -13.95 -10.60
N GLN A 147 7.92 -13.25 -11.40
CA GLN A 147 6.56 -12.89 -11.04
C GLN A 147 5.60 -13.98 -11.53
N ASN A 148 5.07 -14.76 -10.61
CA ASN A 148 4.12 -15.83 -10.87
C ASN A 148 3.00 -15.80 -9.80
N PRO A 149 2.07 -14.83 -9.89
CA PRO A 149 1.04 -14.63 -8.90
C PRO A 149 0.14 -15.85 -8.75
N ILE A 150 -0.28 -16.13 -7.53
CA ILE A 150 -1.15 -17.26 -7.18
C ILE A 150 -2.56 -16.80 -6.76
N SER A 151 -2.83 -15.52 -6.88
CA SER A 151 -4.16 -14.94 -6.60
C SER A 151 -4.58 -13.99 -7.71
N PRO A 152 -5.89 -13.87 -7.99
CA PRO A 152 -6.40 -12.91 -8.97
C PRO A 152 -6.00 -11.46 -8.64
N TYR A 153 -5.93 -11.08 -7.36
CA TYR A 153 -5.38 -9.78 -6.95
C TYR A 153 -3.95 -9.58 -7.45
N GLY A 154 -3.04 -10.52 -7.18
CA GLY A 154 -1.65 -10.46 -7.66
C GLY A 154 -1.55 -10.42 -9.18
N GLU A 155 -2.39 -11.18 -9.88
CA GLU A 155 -2.48 -11.15 -11.36
C GLU A 155 -2.90 -9.78 -11.89
N THR A 156 -3.90 -9.14 -11.26
CA THR A 156 -4.35 -7.80 -11.69
C THR A 156 -3.25 -6.76 -11.51
N LYS A 157 -2.51 -6.83 -10.40
CA LYS A 157 -1.38 -5.90 -10.16
C LYS A 157 -0.24 -6.12 -11.17
N LEU A 158 0.10 -7.38 -11.48
CA LEU A 158 1.10 -7.70 -12.51
C LEU A 158 0.67 -7.20 -13.90
N LYS A 159 -0.61 -7.38 -14.27
CA LYS A 159 -1.15 -6.86 -15.54
C LYS A 159 -1.03 -5.35 -15.66
N VAL A 160 -1.24 -4.61 -14.57
CA VAL A 160 -1.06 -3.16 -14.56
C VAL A 160 0.41 -2.78 -14.73
N GLU A 161 1.37 -3.47 -14.07
CA GLU A 161 2.80 -3.24 -14.30
C GLU A 161 3.18 -3.44 -15.78
N GLN A 162 2.67 -4.51 -16.41
CA GLN A 162 2.88 -4.79 -17.84
C GLN A 162 2.25 -3.71 -18.73
N MET A 163 1.03 -3.28 -18.42
CA MET A 163 0.33 -2.21 -19.14
C MET A 163 1.11 -0.89 -19.08
N LEU A 164 1.67 -0.53 -17.95
CA LEU A 164 2.50 0.67 -17.79
C LEU A 164 3.74 0.59 -18.68
N ALA A 165 4.42 -0.56 -18.70
CA ALA A 165 5.59 -0.78 -19.55
C ALA A 165 5.27 -0.75 -21.06
N GLU A 166 4.07 -1.19 -21.45
CA GLU A 166 3.59 -1.09 -22.84
C GLU A 166 3.26 0.38 -23.19
N ARG A 167 2.54 1.08 -22.32
CA ARG A 167 2.17 2.48 -22.53
C ARG A 167 3.40 3.40 -22.65
N GLU A 168 4.44 3.17 -21.84
CA GLU A 168 5.67 3.96 -21.94
C GLU A 168 6.33 3.82 -23.31
N LYS A 169 6.37 2.61 -23.89
CA LYS A 169 6.91 2.38 -25.26
C LYS A 169 6.17 3.16 -26.33
N ASP A 170 4.87 3.40 -26.11
CA ASP A 170 4.00 4.15 -27.01
C ASP A 170 3.99 5.65 -26.70
N GLY A 171 4.95 6.13 -25.89
CA GLY A 171 5.09 7.56 -25.54
C GLY A 171 4.24 7.99 -24.33
N GLY A 172 3.71 7.05 -23.57
CA GLY A 172 3.01 7.31 -22.31
C GLY A 172 3.93 7.74 -21.16
N PRO A 173 3.40 7.86 -19.94
CA PRO A 173 4.16 8.34 -18.79
C PRO A 173 5.26 7.39 -18.38
N ARG A 174 6.39 7.94 -17.89
CA ARG A 174 7.36 7.15 -17.12
C ARG A 174 6.71 6.69 -15.82
N PHE A 175 7.12 5.51 -15.33
CA PHE A 175 6.44 4.92 -14.20
C PHE A 175 7.39 4.38 -13.13
N ALA A 176 6.88 4.27 -11.90
CA ALA A 176 7.50 3.51 -10.82
C ALA A 176 6.47 2.55 -10.22
N CYS A 177 6.76 1.26 -10.26
CA CYS A 177 5.98 0.22 -9.58
C CYS A 177 6.58 -0.05 -8.21
N LEU A 178 5.86 0.29 -7.15
CA LEU A 178 6.31 0.09 -5.78
C LEU A 178 5.64 -1.16 -5.20
N ARG A 179 6.39 -2.27 -5.13
CA ARG A 179 5.92 -3.57 -4.65
C ARG A 179 6.16 -3.67 -3.15
N TYR A 180 5.19 -3.25 -2.35
CA TYR A 180 5.31 -3.37 -0.91
C TYR A 180 4.69 -4.68 -0.38
N PHE A 181 5.11 -5.05 0.81
CA PHE A 181 4.72 -6.28 1.48
C PHE A 181 3.50 -6.00 2.35
N ASN A 182 3.61 -5.94 3.64
CA ASN A 182 2.45 -5.71 4.49
C ASN A 182 2.44 -4.26 5.02
N ALA A 183 1.59 -3.42 4.46
CA ALA A 183 1.36 -2.08 4.99
C ALA A 183 0.77 -2.16 6.40
N ALA A 184 1.28 -1.37 7.33
CA ALA A 184 0.83 -1.39 8.72
C ALA A 184 1.14 -0.07 9.43
N GLY A 185 0.68 0.08 10.68
CA GLY A 185 0.89 1.27 11.48
C GLY A 185 -0.23 2.31 11.32
N ALA A 186 0.05 3.51 11.78
CA ALA A 186 -0.86 4.66 11.68
C ALA A 186 -0.05 5.95 11.61
N ASP A 187 -0.68 7.06 11.24
CA ASP A 187 -0.03 8.37 11.29
C ASP A 187 0.53 8.63 12.69
N PRO A 188 1.78 9.09 12.83
CA PRO A 188 2.40 9.32 14.13
C PRO A 188 1.64 10.28 15.04
N SER A 189 0.82 11.17 14.47
CA SER A 189 -0.05 12.07 15.25
C SER A 189 -1.29 11.40 15.81
N GLY A 190 -1.61 10.14 15.40
CA GLY A 190 -2.82 9.42 15.78
C GLY A 190 -4.10 9.92 15.10
N THR A 191 -3.99 10.78 14.09
CA THR A 191 -5.17 11.36 13.41
C THR A 191 -5.62 10.57 12.19
N HIS A 192 -4.85 9.56 11.79
CA HIS A 192 -5.10 8.74 10.61
C HIS A 192 -4.58 7.32 10.82
N GLY A 193 -5.34 6.32 10.44
CA GLY A 193 -4.97 4.91 10.56
C GLY A 193 -5.86 3.99 9.73
N GLU A 194 -5.74 2.69 9.99
CA GLU A 194 -6.44 1.66 9.24
C GLU A 194 -7.87 1.47 9.75
N ASP A 195 -8.85 1.52 8.82
CA ASP A 195 -10.26 1.23 9.09
C ASP A 195 -10.87 0.57 7.85
N HIS A 196 -10.92 -0.75 7.85
CA HIS A 196 -11.51 -1.56 6.80
C HIS A 196 -12.75 -2.30 7.29
N LYS A 197 -13.73 -2.46 6.43
CA LYS A 197 -14.98 -3.20 6.72
C LYS A 197 -15.33 -4.12 5.55
N PRO A 198 -15.13 -5.46 5.70
CA PRO A 198 -14.60 -6.15 6.88
C PRO A 198 -13.07 -5.96 7.05
N GLU A 199 -12.58 -6.02 8.31
CA GLU A 199 -11.16 -6.05 8.59
C GLU A 199 -10.60 -7.47 8.41
N THR A 200 -9.46 -7.58 7.72
CA THR A 200 -8.81 -8.86 7.42
C THR A 200 -7.32 -8.89 7.74
N HIS A 201 -6.71 -7.73 8.03
CA HIS A 201 -5.29 -7.62 8.32
C HIS A 201 -4.99 -7.98 9.78
N LEU A 202 -3.85 -8.66 9.98
CA LEU A 202 -3.51 -9.25 11.26
C LEU A 202 -3.37 -8.20 12.38
N ILE A 203 -2.67 -7.10 12.13
CA ILE A 203 -2.39 -6.10 13.18
C ILE A 203 -3.69 -5.45 13.70
N PRO A 204 -4.59 -4.92 12.85
CA PRO A 204 -5.88 -4.42 13.33
C PRO A 204 -6.70 -5.49 14.09
N LEU A 205 -6.77 -6.75 13.58
CA LEU A 205 -7.49 -7.82 14.26
C LEU A 205 -6.94 -8.10 15.67
N VAL A 206 -5.61 -8.09 15.82
CA VAL A 206 -4.95 -8.26 17.12
C VAL A 206 -5.28 -7.07 18.04
N LEU A 207 -5.32 -5.85 17.52
CA LEU A 207 -5.66 -4.65 18.29
C LEU A 207 -7.15 -4.61 18.66
N GLN A 208 -8.05 -5.14 17.82
CA GLN A 208 -9.47 -5.32 18.16
C GLN A 208 -9.66 -6.30 19.33
N VAL A 209 -8.81 -7.34 19.44
CA VAL A 209 -8.81 -8.20 20.64
C VAL A 209 -8.35 -7.42 21.87
N ALA A 210 -7.33 -6.59 21.77
CA ALA A 210 -6.89 -5.72 22.86
C ALA A 210 -7.96 -4.73 23.33
N LEU A 211 -8.80 -4.25 22.40
CA LEU A 211 -9.95 -3.38 22.69
C LEU A 211 -11.17 -4.12 23.23
N GLY A 212 -11.14 -5.46 23.30
CA GLY A 212 -12.28 -6.28 23.72
C GLY A 212 -13.41 -6.38 22.68
N GLN A 213 -13.11 -6.03 21.41
CA GLN A 213 -14.06 -6.13 20.30
C GLN A 213 -14.12 -7.53 19.69
N LEU A 214 -13.03 -8.30 19.84
CA LEU A 214 -12.92 -9.70 19.48
C LEU A 214 -12.42 -10.50 20.67
N ASP A 215 -12.91 -11.74 20.80
CA ASP A 215 -12.51 -12.63 21.91
C ASP A 215 -11.08 -13.16 21.75
N LYS A 216 -10.64 -13.37 20.51
CA LYS A 216 -9.36 -14.04 20.20
C LYS A 216 -8.91 -13.79 18.78
N VAL A 217 -7.60 -13.96 18.52
CA VAL A 217 -6.99 -14.00 17.18
C VAL A 217 -6.95 -15.44 16.67
N MET A 218 -7.29 -15.63 15.39
CA MET A 218 -7.13 -16.91 14.69
C MET A 218 -5.75 -16.98 14.04
N VAL A 219 -4.94 -17.99 14.39
CA VAL A 219 -3.63 -18.25 13.80
C VAL A 219 -3.81 -19.33 12.71
N PHE A 220 -3.72 -18.91 11.44
CA PHE A 220 -3.95 -19.79 10.30
C PHE A 220 -2.67 -20.56 9.94
N GLY A 221 -2.58 -21.82 10.35
CA GLY A 221 -1.42 -22.69 10.20
C GLY A 221 -0.40 -22.50 11.32
N SER A 222 -0.02 -23.61 11.92
CA SER A 222 1.02 -23.72 12.96
C SER A 222 2.10 -24.76 12.59
N ASP A 223 2.11 -25.17 11.32
CA ASP A 223 2.94 -26.23 10.75
C ASP A 223 3.68 -25.79 9.47
N HIS A 224 3.80 -24.47 9.26
CA HIS A 224 4.64 -23.91 8.18
C HIS A 224 6.13 -24.19 8.44
N ASP A 225 6.92 -24.28 7.37
CA ASP A 225 8.39 -24.40 7.48
C ASP A 225 9.00 -23.03 7.84
N THR A 226 8.83 -22.66 9.12
CA THR A 226 9.30 -21.41 9.73
C THR A 226 9.75 -21.71 11.17
N HIS A 227 10.44 -20.77 11.80
CA HIS A 227 11.03 -20.98 13.13
C HIS A 227 10.02 -21.31 14.26
N ASP A 228 8.75 -20.87 14.11
CA ASP A 228 7.70 -21.13 15.11
C ASP A 228 6.44 -21.78 14.50
N GLY A 229 6.52 -22.21 13.26
CA GLY A 229 5.45 -22.88 12.52
C GLY A 229 4.39 -21.94 11.94
N THR A 230 4.43 -20.63 12.20
CA THR A 230 3.46 -19.66 11.66
C THR A 230 4.02 -18.86 10.48
N CYS A 231 3.15 -18.29 9.64
CA CYS A 231 3.59 -17.50 8.50
C CYS A 231 4.46 -16.31 8.91
N VAL A 232 5.47 -16.01 8.09
CA VAL A 232 6.37 -14.88 8.28
C VAL A 232 6.07 -13.79 7.24
N ARG A 233 5.93 -12.55 7.68
CA ARG A 233 5.63 -11.38 6.83
C ARG A 233 6.56 -10.21 7.15
N ASP A 234 6.81 -9.37 6.14
CA ASP A 234 7.58 -8.14 6.26
C ASP A 234 6.60 -6.96 6.36
N TYR A 235 6.61 -6.26 7.47
CA TYR A 235 5.69 -5.16 7.77
C TYR A 235 6.35 -3.81 7.53
N VAL A 236 5.67 -2.94 6.79
CA VAL A 236 6.16 -1.61 6.44
C VAL A 236 5.17 -0.56 6.91
N HIS A 237 5.67 0.42 7.64
CA HIS A 237 4.87 1.52 8.14
C HIS A 237 4.32 2.38 6.99
N ILE A 238 3.04 2.78 7.07
CA ILE A 238 2.41 3.61 6.03
C ILE A 238 3.11 4.94 5.80
N ASP A 239 3.77 5.51 6.82
CA ASP A 239 4.55 6.74 6.67
C ASP A 239 5.83 6.52 5.86
N ASP A 240 6.50 5.37 6.03
CA ASP A 240 7.64 4.97 5.22
C ASP A 240 7.20 4.67 3.77
N LEU A 241 6.02 4.07 3.57
CA LEU A 241 5.45 3.88 2.23
C LEU A 241 5.15 5.22 1.54
N ALA A 242 4.56 6.17 2.26
CA ALA A 242 4.31 7.51 1.72
C ALA A 242 5.61 8.22 1.31
N ASP A 243 6.67 8.11 2.13
CA ASP A 243 8.02 8.62 1.80
C ASP A 243 8.56 7.98 0.51
N ALA A 244 8.42 6.65 0.35
CA ALA A 244 8.86 5.94 -0.84
C ALA A 244 8.14 6.43 -2.11
N HIS A 245 6.82 6.65 -2.04
CA HIS A 245 6.05 7.16 -3.17
C HIS A 245 6.47 8.58 -3.57
N MET A 246 6.72 9.46 -2.60
CA MET A 246 7.21 10.81 -2.86
C MET A 246 8.61 10.79 -3.51
N ARG A 247 9.52 9.93 -3.01
CA ARG A 247 10.87 9.77 -3.55
C ARG A 247 10.84 9.21 -4.98
N ALA A 248 10.03 8.19 -5.23
CA ALA A 248 9.86 7.61 -6.56
C ALA A 248 9.34 8.65 -7.56
N LEU A 249 8.34 9.44 -7.17
CA LEU A 249 7.82 10.50 -8.02
C LEU A 249 8.89 11.56 -8.30
N ALA A 250 9.59 12.05 -7.28
CA ALA A 250 10.66 13.04 -7.44
C ALA A 250 11.80 12.51 -8.35
N LEU A 251 12.15 11.23 -8.24
CA LEU A 251 13.14 10.58 -9.09
C LEU A 251 12.69 10.58 -10.56
N LEU A 252 11.46 10.17 -10.86
CA LEU A 252 10.91 10.24 -12.22
C LEU A 252 10.89 11.67 -12.75
N GLN A 253 10.50 12.64 -11.92
CA GLN A 253 10.46 14.06 -12.28
C GLN A 253 11.84 14.65 -12.55
N SER A 254 12.91 14.07 -11.99
CA SER A 254 14.30 14.46 -12.28
C SER A 254 14.81 13.92 -13.62
N GLY A 255 14.03 13.11 -14.33
CA GLY A 255 14.38 12.57 -15.64
C GLY A 255 14.86 11.12 -15.62
N HIS A 256 14.74 10.43 -14.50
CA HIS A 256 15.13 9.02 -14.39
C HIS A 256 14.19 8.11 -15.19
N ASP A 257 14.72 6.98 -15.65
CA ASP A 257 13.95 5.93 -16.33
C ASP A 257 12.96 5.27 -15.40
N SER A 258 11.97 4.60 -15.98
CA SER A 258 10.98 3.82 -15.25
C SER A 258 11.61 2.67 -14.47
N LEU A 259 11.01 2.32 -13.33
CA LEU A 259 11.58 1.32 -12.43
C LEU A 259 10.50 0.55 -11.67
N ALA A 260 10.90 -0.60 -11.13
CA ALA A 260 10.17 -1.31 -10.09
C ALA A 260 11.09 -1.49 -8.87
N CYS A 261 10.54 -1.27 -7.67
CA CYS A 261 11.24 -1.46 -6.41
C CYS A 261 10.39 -2.20 -5.39
N ASN A 262 11.02 -3.10 -4.64
CA ASN A 262 10.44 -3.66 -3.43
C ASN A 262 10.54 -2.66 -2.27
N LEU A 263 9.48 -2.58 -1.48
CA LEU A 263 9.44 -1.81 -0.25
C LEU A 263 9.16 -2.73 0.92
N GLY A 264 10.14 -2.91 1.77
CA GLY A 264 10.06 -3.69 3.00
C GLY A 264 11.26 -3.40 3.89
N THR A 265 11.30 -4.09 5.02
CA THR A 265 12.37 -3.94 6.02
C THR A 265 13.49 -4.96 5.81
N GLY A 266 13.22 -6.05 5.08
CA GLY A 266 14.09 -7.21 5.03
C GLY A 266 14.05 -8.06 6.30
N GLN A 267 13.16 -7.73 7.24
CA GLN A 267 12.97 -8.45 8.49
C GLN A 267 11.60 -9.12 8.50
N GLY A 268 11.61 -10.44 8.47
CA GLY A 268 10.38 -11.21 8.58
C GLY A 268 9.95 -11.33 10.04
N VAL A 269 8.65 -11.14 10.28
CA VAL A 269 8.03 -11.30 11.61
C VAL A 269 6.92 -12.34 11.51
N SER A 270 6.92 -13.32 12.39
CA SER A 270 5.92 -14.39 12.42
C SER A 270 4.59 -13.90 13.04
N VAL A 271 3.51 -14.65 12.80
CA VAL A 271 2.21 -14.34 13.42
C VAL A 271 2.30 -14.37 14.95
N ARG A 272 3.06 -15.31 15.54
CA ARG A 272 3.23 -15.40 16.99
C ARG A 272 4.05 -14.23 17.54
N GLU A 273 5.07 -13.78 16.83
CA GLU A 273 5.85 -12.58 17.18
C GLU A 273 5.00 -11.30 17.12
N VAL A 274 4.12 -11.18 16.12
CA VAL A 274 3.12 -10.10 16.02
C VAL A 274 2.21 -10.07 17.25
N ILE A 275 1.68 -11.23 17.67
CA ILE A 275 0.83 -11.35 18.87
C ILE A 275 1.63 -11.01 20.13
N ALA A 276 2.88 -11.46 20.24
CA ALA A 276 3.75 -11.14 21.38
C ALA A 276 4.03 -9.65 21.49
N MET A 277 4.35 -8.99 20.38
CA MET A 277 4.55 -7.54 20.32
C MET A 277 3.30 -6.77 20.72
N ALA A 278 2.13 -7.22 20.26
CA ALA A 278 0.86 -6.61 20.63
C ALA A 278 0.61 -6.69 22.14
N ARG A 279 0.88 -7.84 22.78
CA ARG A 279 0.79 -7.97 24.24
C ARG A 279 1.71 -7.00 24.97
N GLU A 280 2.92 -6.84 24.46
CA GLU A 280 3.91 -5.93 25.05
C GLU A 280 3.48 -4.48 24.94
N VAL A 281 3.03 -4.05 23.76
CA VAL A 281 2.68 -2.64 23.50
C VAL A 281 1.34 -2.26 24.13
N THR A 282 0.35 -3.13 24.07
CA THR A 282 -1.01 -2.84 24.57
C THR A 282 -1.18 -3.11 26.07
N GLY A 283 -0.38 -4.01 26.65
CA GLY A 283 -0.54 -4.50 28.02
C GLY A 283 -1.71 -5.48 28.20
N HIS A 284 -2.33 -5.95 27.10
CA HIS A 284 -3.48 -6.84 27.12
C HIS A 284 -3.10 -8.30 26.77
N PRO A 285 -3.83 -9.32 27.27
CA PRO A 285 -3.42 -10.73 27.17
C PRO A 285 -3.56 -11.34 25.77
N ILE A 286 -4.20 -10.76 24.81
CA ILE A 286 -4.43 -11.20 23.41
C ILE A 286 -4.53 -12.74 23.28
N PRO A 287 -5.68 -13.35 23.57
CA PRO A 287 -5.90 -14.78 23.35
C PRO A 287 -5.80 -15.14 21.87
N SER A 288 -5.23 -16.31 21.55
CA SER A 288 -5.11 -16.80 20.18
C SER A 288 -5.42 -18.29 20.09
N VAL A 289 -5.90 -18.74 18.93
CA VAL A 289 -6.25 -20.13 18.66
C VAL A 289 -5.69 -20.53 17.30
N ASP A 290 -4.94 -21.63 17.27
CA ASP A 290 -4.42 -22.23 16.05
C ASP A 290 -5.57 -22.85 15.24
N THR A 291 -5.55 -22.68 13.93
CA THR A 291 -6.52 -23.24 12.98
C THR A 291 -5.81 -23.73 11.71
N GLN A 292 -6.55 -24.34 10.80
CA GLN A 292 -5.99 -24.84 9.55
C GLN A 292 -5.37 -23.73 8.72
N ARG A 293 -4.34 -24.06 7.91
CA ARG A 293 -3.73 -23.13 6.95
C ARG A 293 -4.77 -22.56 5.99
N ARG A 294 -4.57 -21.34 5.57
CA ARG A 294 -5.26 -20.80 4.39
C ARG A 294 -4.63 -21.39 3.14
N GLU A 295 -5.45 -21.84 2.22
CA GLU A 295 -4.97 -22.34 0.93
C GLU A 295 -4.23 -21.24 0.17
N GLY A 296 -3.08 -21.57 -0.41
CA GLY A 296 -2.27 -20.65 -1.18
C GLY A 296 -1.50 -19.60 -0.37
N ASP A 297 -1.45 -19.70 0.99
CA ASP A 297 -0.70 -18.73 1.80
C ASP A 297 0.78 -19.15 1.93
N PRO A 298 1.76 -18.40 1.38
CA PRO A 298 3.18 -18.73 1.45
C PRO A 298 3.68 -18.71 2.90
N ALA A 299 4.59 -19.63 3.25
CA ALA A 299 5.22 -19.68 4.57
C ALA A 299 5.95 -18.38 4.92
N GLY A 300 6.61 -17.75 3.97
CA GLY A 300 7.36 -16.51 4.18
C GLY A 300 7.26 -15.56 2.98
N LEU A 301 7.08 -14.28 3.27
CA LEU A 301 7.21 -13.17 2.31
C LEU A 301 8.05 -12.08 2.97
N VAL A 302 9.32 -11.98 2.58
CA VAL A 302 10.30 -11.04 3.12
C VAL A 302 11.01 -10.35 1.97
N SER A 303 11.12 -9.04 2.00
CA SER A 303 11.67 -8.24 0.92
C SER A 303 13.19 -8.15 0.94
N ASP A 304 13.79 -8.01 -0.24
CA ASP A 304 15.07 -7.33 -0.41
C ASP A 304 14.81 -5.92 -0.95
N ALA A 305 14.96 -4.92 -0.13
CA ALA A 305 14.70 -3.52 -0.48
C ALA A 305 15.98 -2.73 -0.87
N ARG A 306 17.09 -3.41 -1.17
CA ARG A 306 18.36 -2.74 -1.53
C ARG A 306 18.22 -1.85 -2.76
N ARG A 307 17.37 -2.22 -3.74
CA ARG A 307 17.10 -1.40 -4.92
C ARG A 307 16.43 -0.09 -4.55
N ALA A 308 15.42 -0.10 -3.68
CA ALA A 308 14.82 1.13 -3.17
C ALA A 308 15.83 2.01 -2.43
N GLY A 309 16.74 1.41 -1.64
CA GLY A 309 17.85 2.13 -1.00
C GLY A 309 18.76 2.81 -2.01
N SER A 310 19.21 2.11 -3.05
CA SER A 310 20.14 2.63 -4.04
C SER A 310 19.52 3.63 -5.02
N MET A 311 18.28 3.39 -5.46
CA MET A 311 17.61 4.20 -6.49
C MET A 311 16.87 5.40 -5.90
N LEU A 312 16.14 5.19 -4.81
CA LEU A 312 15.31 6.22 -4.19
C LEU A 312 15.99 6.93 -3.01
N GLY A 313 17.15 6.41 -2.54
CA GLY A 313 17.72 6.83 -1.26
C GLY A 313 16.76 6.55 -0.10
N TRP A 314 15.89 5.54 -0.24
CA TRP A 314 14.88 5.18 0.73
C TRP A 314 15.36 4.12 1.72
N ALA A 315 15.02 4.33 2.97
CA ALA A 315 15.15 3.32 4.02
C ALA A 315 13.96 3.47 4.98
N PRO A 316 13.38 2.37 5.47
CA PRO A 316 12.30 2.44 6.43
C PRO A 316 12.82 3.02 7.75
N ARG A 317 12.11 4.00 8.32
CA ARG A 317 12.51 4.74 9.54
C ARG A 317 11.57 4.48 10.70
N ARG A 318 10.35 4.06 10.41
CA ARG A 318 9.27 3.82 11.39
C ARG A 318 8.77 2.38 11.41
N SER A 319 9.32 1.53 10.56
CA SER A 319 8.87 0.15 10.36
C SER A 319 9.43 -0.84 11.40
N ASP A 320 10.07 -0.36 12.48
CA ASP A 320 10.32 -1.25 13.63
C ASP A 320 8.98 -1.60 14.29
N MET A 321 8.84 -2.86 14.71
CA MET A 321 7.55 -3.40 15.17
C MET A 321 6.98 -2.64 16.36
N ARG A 322 7.82 -2.13 17.28
CA ARG A 322 7.36 -1.38 18.45
C ARG A 322 6.75 -0.03 18.05
N THR A 323 7.41 0.71 17.18
CA THR A 323 6.91 1.99 16.64
C THR A 323 5.62 1.76 15.86
N LEU A 324 5.61 0.79 14.95
CA LEU A 324 4.47 0.43 14.11
C LEU A 324 3.23 0.09 14.95
N PHE A 325 3.39 -0.79 15.95
CA PHE A 325 2.31 -1.14 16.86
C PHE A 325 1.90 0.03 17.77
N GLY A 326 2.84 0.83 18.24
CA GLY A 326 2.56 1.99 19.09
C GLY A 326 1.71 3.03 18.39
N ASP A 327 2.01 3.31 17.11
CA ASP A 327 1.22 4.25 16.31
C ASP A 327 -0.16 3.67 15.97
N ALA A 328 -0.23 2.39 15.55
CA ALA A 328 -1.50 1.71 15.30
C ALA A 328 -2.39 1.65 16.55
N TRP A 329 -1.81 1.29 17.70
CA TRP A 329 -2.55 1.21 18.97
C TRP A 329 -3.12 2.55 19.39
N ARG A 330 -2.34 3.63 19.27
CA ARG A 330 -2.80 5.00 19.55
C ARG A 330 -4.01 5.37 18.68
N TRP A 331 -3.96 5.07 17.39
CA TRP A 331 -5.08 5.29 16.47
C TRP A 331 -6.33 4.51 16.91
N HIS A 332 -6.21 3.21 17.11
CA HIS A 332 -7.35 2.35 17.47
C HIS A 332 -7.96 2.69 18.84
N GLN A 333 -7.15 3.14 19.81
CA GLN A 333 -7.65 3.63 21.09
C GLN A 333 -8.48 4.91 20.94
N GLN A 334 -8.06 5.82 20.09
CA GLN A 334 -8.76 7.09 19.83
C GLN A 334 -9.94 6.92 18.90
N ASN A 335 -9.95 5.91 18.07
CA ASN A 335 -10.96 5.62 17.05
C ASN A 335 -11.40 4.15 17.11
N PRO A 336 -12.00 3.69 18.21
CA PRO A 336 -12.31 2.27 18.38
C PRO A 336 -13.36 1.74 17.39
N THR A 337 -14.13 2.61 16.76
CA THR A 337 -15.12 2.29 15.72
C THR A 337 -14.69 2.75 14.32
N GLY A 338 -13.45 3.14 14.15
CA GLY A 338 -12.90 3.69 12.91
C GLY A 338 -13.19 5.19 12.75
N TYR A 339 -13.17 5.66 11.51
CA TYR A 339 -13.47 7.06 11.20
C TYR A 339 -14.92 7.41 11.53
N SER A 340 -15.13 8.59 12.14
CA SER A 340 -16.46 9.17 12.25
C SER A 340 -17.00 9.50 10.85
N SER A 341 -18.21 9.04 10.58
CA SER A 341 -18.96 9.34 9.33
C SER A 341 -19.30 10.81 9.20
#